data_67d6eef2087840d1a80a5c64426f6616
#
_entry.id   67d6eef2087840d1a80a5c64426f6616
#
_cell.length_a   1.000
_cell.length_b   1.000
_cell.length_c   1.000
_cell.angle_alpha   90.00
_cell.angle_beta   90.00
_cell.angle_gamma   90.00
#
_symmetry.space_group_name_H-M   'P 1'
#
loop_
_entity.id
_entity.type
_entity.pdbx_description
1 polymer ?
#
loop_
_entity_poly.entity_id
_entity_poly.type
_entity_poly.pdbx_seq_one_letter_code
_entity_poly.pdbx_strand_id
1 'polypeptide(L)'
;MIKKYYPYEYAESVFMIDYQKLYQKGFRGIIFDIDNTLVHHGDDSTPEIDDLFRKIQGLGLKTLLLSNNDRGRVERFIKNIDTPYICDADKPNPQNYLKAVEMLNIKKEEAVVIGDQVFTDILGANRSGLASILVRFIRQDDEKWIGKRRYVEYAILECWKRDKSCYRRIGDIYTEGTAKNMKKKKEKKLFCEICPLTYEISKSKEVCKRHIQDFAGKEKFSTVKQKEKLPNLVFSYNSGLIKKGKGIDPVLQKNKARNIRLASSRINGMIIHPGETFSFWRTVGKISKRKGYRDGRIIIGDKLMPGLGGGLCNLGNTIHLLVLHSPLTVTEFHSHSDALAPDHGKRVPFSSGTSVSYNY
;
A
#
# COMPACT_ATOMS: atom_id res chain seq x y z
N MET A 1 -7.37 -21.30 -12.47
CA MET A 1 -6.39 -21.57 -11.39
C MET A 1 -6.45 -20.53 -10.27
N ILE A 2 -6.62 -19.22 -10.53
CA ILE A 2 -6.67 -18.16 -9.51
C ILE A 2 -7.95 -18.11 -8.68
N LYS A 3 -9.10 -18.57 -9.23
CA LYS A 3 -10.42 -18.50 -8.58
C LYS A 3 -10.52 -19.20 -7.21
N LYS A 4 -9.64 -20.16 -6.92
CA LYS A 4 -9.58 -20.81 -5.60
C LYS A 4 -9.17 -19.87 -4.45
N TYR A 5 -8.65 -18.69 -4.78
CA TYR A 5 -8.27 -17.63 -3.84
C TYR A 5 -9.31 -16.51 -3.73
N TYR A 6 -10.41 -16.59 -4.47
CA TYR A 6 -11.44 -15.56 -4.46
C TYR A 6 -12.41 -15.78 -3.31
N PRO A 7 -12.64 -14.78 -2.46
CA PRO A 7 -13.67 -14.87 -1.44
C PRO A 7 -15.07 -14.87 -2.07
N TYR A 8 -16.04 -15.36 -1.34
CA TYR A 8 -17.46 -15.21 -1.73
C TYR A 8 -17.92 -13.78 -1.49
N GLU A 9 -17.42 -13.14 -0.44
CA GLU A 9 -17.73 -11.74 -0.13
C GLU A 9 -16.55 -11.10 0.63
N TYR A 10 -16.56 -9.76 0.73
CA TYR A 10 -15.57 -8.97 1.48
C TYR A 10 -16.29 -8.02 2.44
N ALA A 11 -15.76 -7.85 3.64
CA ALA A 11 -16.21 -6.82 4.58
C ALA A 11 -15.01 -6.09 5.20
N GLU A 12 -15.20 -4.82 5.57
CA GLU A 12 -14.12 -4.03 6.21
C GLU A 12 -13.85 -4.49 7.65
N SER A 13 -14.83 -5.11 8.32
CA SER A 13 -14.73 -5.60 9.69
C SER A 13 -15.83 -6.62 9.96
N VAL A 14 -15.62 -7.50 10.92
CA VAL A 14 -16.64 -8.42 11.41
C VAL A 14 -17.88 -7.69 11.95
N PHE A 15 -17.71 -6.49 12.51
CA PHE A 15 -18.80 -5.64 13.02
C PHE A 15 -19.68 -5.02 11.92
N MET A 16 -19.21 -5.00 10.68
CA MET A 16 -19.99 -4.46 9.55
C MET A 16 -20.85 -5.50 8.85
N ILE A 17 -20.72 -6.75 9.25
CA ILE A 17 -21.51 -7.87 8.72
C ILE A 17 -22.88 -7.88 9.39
N ASP A 18 -23.93 -7.93 8.59
CA ASP A 18 -25.29 -8.13 9.04
C ASP A 18 -25.55 -9.66 9.17
N TYR A 19 -25.38 -10.17 10.36
CA TYR A 19 -25.53 -11.61 10.65
C TYR A 19 -26.99 -12.08 10.51
N GLN A 20 -27.96 -11.20 10.69
CA GLN A 20 -29.36 -11.52 10.44
C GLN A 20 -29.62 -11.77 8.94
N LYS A 21 -29.00 -10.98 8.07
CA LYS A 21 -29.04 -11.25 6.61
C LYS A 21 -28.38 -12.56 6.26
N LEU A 22 -27.26 -12.92 6.90
CA LEU A 22 -26.65 -14.25 6.71
C LEU A 22 -27.61 -15.38 7.11
N TYR A 23 -28.26 -15.25 8.24
CA TYR A 23 -29.27 -16.22 8.69
C TYR A 23 -30.44 -16.34 7.69
N GLN A 24 -30.95 -15.19 7.21
CA GLN A 24 -32.02 -15.15 6.19
C GLN A 24 -31.60 -15.76 4.84
N LYS A 25 -30.32 -15.71 4.51
CA LYS A 25 -29.75 -16.34 3.30
C LYS A 25 -29.50 -17.85 3.45
N GLY A 26 -29.85 -18.42 4.58
CA GLY A 26 -29.74 -19.85 4.84
C GLY A 26 -28.48 -20.30 5.59
N PHE A 27 -27.58 -19.41 5.95
CA PHE A 27 -26.47 -19.79 6.80
C PHE A 27 -26.94 -20.14 8.21
N ARG A 28 -26.29 -21.13 8.82
CA ARG A 28 -26.58 -21.62 10.19
C ARG A 28 -25.34 -21.71 11.07
N GLY A 29 -24.16 -21.63 10.47
CA GLY A 29 -22.91 -21.67 11.22
C GLY A 29 -21.85 -20.74 10.64
N ILE A 30 -21.07 -20.13 11.54
CA ILE A 30 -19.98 -19.25 11.23
C ILE A 30 -18.70 -19.80 11.84
N ILE A 31 -17.69 -19.97 11.00
CA ILE A 31 -16.36 -20.40 11.39
C ILE A 31 -15.43 -19.19 11.32
N PHE A 32 -14.95 -18.72 12.47
CA PHE A 32 -14.09 -17.55 12.57
C PHE A 32 -12.61 -17.92 12.71
N ASP A 33 -11.75 -17.19 12.03
CA ASP A 33 -10.36 -17.03 12.44
C ASP A 33 -10.26 -16.01 13.58
N ILE A 34 -9.18 -16.04 14.36
CA ILE A 34 -8.98 -15.17 15.54
C ILE A 34 -8.09 -13.96 15.18
N ASP A 35 -6.82 -14.23 14.92
CA ASP A 35 -5.79 -13.20 14.84
C ASP A 35 -5.93 -12.32 13.59
N ASN A 36 -5.94 -11.02 13.79
CA ASN A 36 -6.19 -9.99 12.77
C ASN A 36 -7.58 -10.06 12.10
N THR A 37 -8.44 -11.00 12.54
CA THR A 37 -9.84 -11.14 12.11
C THR A 37 -10.79 -10.59 13.18
N LEU A 38 -10.72 -11.10 14.40
CA LEU A 38 -11.55 -10.69 15.55
C LEU A 38 -10.81 -9.66 16.41
N VAL A 39 -9.54 -9.90 16.68
CA VAL A 39 -8.66 -9.05 17.47
C VAL A 39 -7.31 -8.90 16.77
N HIS A 40 -6.46 -7.97 17.20
CA HIS A 40 -5.07 -7.91 16.75
C HIS A 40 -4.30 -9.18 17.16
N HIS A 41 -3.26 -9.51 16.40
CA HIS A 41 -2.49 -10.73 16.63
C HIS A 41 -1.96 -10.82 18.07
N GLY A 42 -2.30 -11.89 18.75
CA GLY A 42 -1.88 -12.17 20.12
C GLY A 42 -2.78 -11.59 21.22
N ASP A 43 -3.70 -10.67 20.90
CA ASP A 43 -4.59 -10.03 21.88
C ASP A 43 -5.71 -10.98 22.35
N ASP A 44 -6.14 -10.77 23.59
CA ASP A 44 -7.30 -11.48 24.17
C ASP A 44 -8.61 -10.92 23.60
N SER A 45 -9.74 -11.60 23.88
CA SER A 45 -11.05 -11.08 23.47
C SER A 45 -11.39 -9.77 24.17
N THR A 46 -12.15 -8.93 23.48
CA THR A 46 -12.66 -7.67 24.01
C THR A 46 -14.16 -7.78 24.32
N PRO A 47 -14.70 -6.93 25.21
CA PRO A 47 -16.14 -6.92 25.49
C PRO A 47 -17.01 -6.79 24.23
N GLU A 48 -16.54 -6.05 23.22
CA GLU A 48 -17.26 -5.87 21.95
C GLU A 48 -17.31 -7.17 21.15
N ILE A 49 -16.26 -7.98 21.18
CA ILE A 49 -16.22 -9.31 20.55
C ILE A 49 -17.12 -10.28 21.32
N ASP A 50 -17.06 -10.28 22.65
CA ASP A 50 -17.92 -11.12 23.49
C ASP A 50 -19.41 -10.81 23.22
N ASP A 51 -19.77 -9.52 23.09
CA ASP A 51 -21.12 -9.07 22.73
C ASP A 51 -21.50 -9.49 21.30
N LEU A 52 -20.56 -9.42 20.36
CA LEU A 52 -20.77 -9.86 18.99
C LEU A 52 -21.14 -11.35 18.94
N PHE A 53 -20.42 -12.21 19.67
CA PHE A 53 -20.72 -13.65 19.72
C PHE A 53 -22.09 -13.90 20.35
N ARG A 54 -22.44 -13.24 21.45
CA ARG A 54 -23.77 -13.33 22.07
C ARG A 54 -24.88 -12.93 21.10
N LYS A 55 -24.68 -11.85 20.38
CA LYS A 55 -25.63 -11.38 19.36
C LYS A 55 -25.81 -12.39 18.23
N ILE A 56 -24.71 -12.94 17.69
CA ILE A 56 -24.74 -13.93 16.62
C ILE A 56 -25.48 -15.18 17.05
N GLN A 57 -25.17 -15.69 18.24
CA GLN A 57 -25.80 -16.88 18.81
C GLN A 57 -27.28 -16.63 19.14
N GLY A 58 -27.63 -15.44 19.61
CA GLY A 58 -29.02 -15.01 19.82
C GLY A 58 -29.88 -14.97 18.55
N LEU A 59 -29.25 -14.86 17.36
CA LEU A 59 -29.93 -14.98 16.07
C LEU A 59 -30.14 -16.44 15.63
N GLY A 60 -29.66 -17.42 16.38
CA GLY A 60 -29.72 -18.84 16.05
C GLY A 60 -28.58 -19.32 15.14
N LEU A 61 -27.54 -18.51 14.94
CA LEU A 61 -26.32 -18.91 14.24
C LEU A 61 -25.35 -19.59 15.22
N LYS A 62 -24.85 -20.75 14.86
CA LYS A 62 -23.78 -21.43 15.60
C LYS A 62 -22.44 -20.82 15.27
N THR A 63 -21.53 -20.74 16.22
CA THR A 63 -20.18 -20.20 16.04
C THR A 63 -19.13 -21.26 16.35
N LEU A 64 -17.97 -21.18 15.68
CA LEU A 64 -16.80 -21.99 15.95
C LEU A 64 -15.54 -21.19 15.62
N LEU A 65 -14.49 -21.35 16.43
CA LEU A 65 -13.19 -20.77 16.15
C LEU A 65 -12.26 -21.79 15.48
N LEU A 66 -11.64 -21.41 14.38
CA LEU A 66 -10.68 -22.23 13.64
C LEU A 66 -9.35 -21.48 13.52
N SER A 67 -8.36 -21.86 14.32
CA SER A 67 -7.10 -21.12 14.44
C SER A 67 -5.88 -22.02 14.24
N ASN A 68 -4.81 -21.47 13.63
CA ASN A 68 -3.49 -22.10 13.58
C ASN A 68 -2.70 -21.93 14.89
N ASN A 69 -3.25 -21.22 15.87
CA ASN A 69 -2.62 -21.07 17.17
C ASN A 69 -2.79 -22.33 18.02
N ASP A 70 -1.92 -22.44 19.03
CA ASP A 70 -1.97 -23.49 20.03
C ASP A 70 -3.21 -23.38 20.94
N ARG A 71 -3.45 -24.45 21.67
CA ARG A 71 -4.60 -24.57 22.57
C ARG A 71 -4.62 -23.47 23.64
N GLY A 72 -3.48 -23.18 24.27
CA GLY A 72 -3.42 -22.18 25.34
C GLY A 72 -3.79 -20.77 24.85
N ARG A 73 -3.42 -20.43 23.63
CA ARG A 73 -3.82 -19.14 22.98
C ARG A 73 -5.32 -19.07 22.75
N VAL A 74 -5.93 -20.15 22.23
CA VAL A 74 -7.36 -20.18 21.93
C VAL A 74 -8.18 -20.16 23.21
N GLU A 75 -7.81 -20.95 24.22
CA GLU A 75 -8.51 -21.01 25.52
C GLU A 75 -8.48 -19.67 26.27
N ARG A 76 -7.37 -18.93 26.16
CA ARG A 76 -7.29 -17.56 26.70
C ARG A 76 -8.29 -16.63 26.00
N PHE A 77 -8.39 -16.73 24.67
CA PHE A 77 -9.28 -15.88 23.88
C PHE A 77 -10.76 -16.14 24.21
N ILE A 78 -11.17 -17.42 24.37
CA ILE A 78 -12.59 -17.78 24.58
C ILE A 78 -13.04 -17.71 26.04
N LYS A 79 -12.24 -17.15 26.95
CA LYS A 79 -12.53 -17.15 28.39
C LYS A 79 -13.96 -16.71 28.73
N ASN A 80 -14.53 -15.79 27.97
CA ASN A 80 -15.88 -15.25 28.15
C ASN A 80 -16.82 -15.60 26.99
N ILE A 81 -16.40 -16.45 26.04
CA ILE A 81 -17.16 -16.81 24.85
C ILE A 81 -17.47 -18.32 24.89
N ASP A 82 -18.74 -18.65 24.93
CA ASP A 82 -19.17 -20.05 24.82
C ASP A 82 -19.24 -20.46 23.34
N THR A 83 -18.15 -21.05 22.83
CA THR A 83 -18.04 -21.48 21.44
C THR A 83 -17.03 -22.62 21.33
N PRO A 84 -17.31 -23.68 20.54
CA PRO A 84 -16.34 -24.71 20.23
C PRO A 84 -15.19 -24.14 19.40
N TYR A 85 -14.03 -24.82 19.46
CA TYR A 85 -12.84 -24.39 18.72
C TYR A 85 -12.03 -25.57 18.20
N ILE A 86 -11.22 -25.28 17.17
CA ILE A 86 -10.16 -26.13 16.65
C ILE A 86 -8.87 -25.30 16.67
N CYS A 87 -7.93 -25.69 17.52
CA CYS A 87 -6.55 -25.16 17.54
C CYS A 87 -5.65 -25.97 16.59
N ASP A 88 -4.42 -25.50 16.33
CA ASP A 88 -3.46 -26.16 15.45
C ASP A 88 -4.10 -26.64 14.13
N ALA A 89 -4.94 -25.77 13.54
CA ALA A 89 -5.87 -26.14 12.47
C ALA A 89 -5.19 -26.42 11.12
N ASP A 90 -3.88 -26.22 10.99
CA ASP A 90 -3.11 -26.46 9.75
C ASP A 90 -3.77 -25.81 8.51
N LYS A 91 -4.31 -24.61 8.66
CA LYS A 91 -4.92 -23.89 7.55
C LYS A 91 -3.88 -23.60 6.44
N PRO A 92 -4.14 -23.88 5.17
CA PRO A 92 -5.44 -24.10 4.51
C PRO A 92 -5.78 -25.57 4.24
N ASN A 93 -5.42 -26.52 5.10
CA ASN A 93 -5.82 -27.92 4.99
C ASN A 93 -7.36 -28.05 5.16
N PRO A 94 -8.10 -28.66 4.20
CA PRO A 94 -9.56 -28.72 4.25
C PRO A 94 -10.13 -29.59 5.38
N GLN A 95 -9.35 -30.52 5.94
CA GLN A 95 -9.86 -31.47 6.94
C GLN A 95 -10.46 -30.79 8.17
N ASN A 96 -9.78 -29.78 8.71
CA ASN A 96 -10.26 -29.08 9.91
C ASN A 96 -11.43 -28.14 9.63
N TYR A 97 -11.60 -27.67 8.40
CA TYR A 97 -12.82 -26.94 7.97
C TYR A 97 -14.03 -27.87 7.93
N LEU A 98 -13.86 -29.08 7.41
CA LEU A 98 -14.91 -30.09 7.36
C LEU A 98 -15.29 -30.58 8.78
N LYS A 99 -14.29 -30.83 9.63
CA LYS A 99 -14.48 -31.13 11.05
C LYS A 99 -15.26 -30.02 11.77
N ALA A 100 -14.97 -28.74 11.48
CA ALA A 100 -15.71 -27.63 12.04
C ALA A 100 -17.21 -27.67 11.67
N VAL A 101 -17.54 -28.01 10.41
CA VAL A 101 -18.93 -28.19 9.96
C VAL A 101 -19.62 -29.34 10.70
N GLU A 102 -18.93 -30.46 10.89
CA GLU A 102 -19.42 -31.62 11.68
C GLU A 102 -19.67 -31.25 13.14
N MET A 103 -18.72 -30.56 13.79
CA MET A 103 -18.86 -30.09 15.17
C MET A 103 -20.02 -29.12 15.34
N LEU A 104 -20.32 -28.30 14.35
CA LEU A 104 -21.48 -27.41 14.36
C LEU A 104 -22.78 -28.15 14.04
N ASN A 105 -22.71 -29.41 13.58
CA ASN A 105 -23.87 -30.20 13.16
C ASN A 105 -24.77 -29.39 12.19
N ILE A 106 -24.20 -29.00 11.04
CA ILE A 106 -24.85 -28.27 9.95
C ILE A 106 -24.38 -28.82 8.60
N LYS A 107 -25.04 -28.42 7.50
CA LYS A 107 -24.59 -28.74 6.13
C LYS A 107 -23.48 -27.79 5.67
N LYS A 108 -22.68 -28.21 4.70
CA LYS A 108 -21.61 -27.36 4.12
C LYS A 108 -22.14 -26.05 3.56
N GLU A 109 -23.29 -26.11 2.91
CA GLU A 109 -23.94 -24.96 2.27
C GLU A 109 -24.46 -23.95 3.31
N GLU A 110 -24.63 -24.38 4.55
CA GLU A 110 -25.08 -23.56 5.68
C GLU A 110 -23.91 -22.94 6.48
N ALA A 111 -22.66 -23.27 6.09
CA ALA A 111 -21.46 -22.77 6.78
C ALA A 111 -20.83 -21.61 6.01
N VAL A 112 -20.34 -20.61 6.73
CA VAL A 112 -19.51 -19.54 6.18
C VAL A 112 -18.25 -19.36 7.04
N VAL A 113 -17.10 -19.25 6.39
CA VAL A 113 -15.80 -18.97 7.01
C VAL A 113 -15.53 -17.48 6.96
N ILE A 114 -15.12 -16.87 8.06
CA ILE A 114 -14.73 -15.47 8.15
C ILE A 114 -13.28 -15.40 8.63
N GLY A 115 -12.41 -14.79 7.82
CA GLY A 115 -10.99 -14.64 8.11
C GLY A 115 -10.36 -13.50 7.33
N ASP A 116 -9.11 -13.15 7.68
CA ASP A 116 -8.38 -12.01 7.12
C ASP A 116 -7.35 -12.40 6.05
N GLN A 117 -7.07 -13.70 5.85
CA GLN A 117 -6.02 -14.19 4.98
C GLN A 117 -6.54 -14.96 3.78
N VAL A 118 -6.15 -14.52 2.57
CA VAL A 118 -6.53 -15.19 1.31
C VAL A 118 -5.89 -16.59 1.21
N PHE A 119 -4.64 -16.75 1.66
CA PHE A 119 -3.87 -18.00 1.48
C PHE A 119 -4.14 -19.07 2.53
N THR A 120 -4.79 -18.73 3.62
CA THR A 120 -5.18 -19.65 4.69
C THR A 120 -6.70 -19.79 4.73
N ASP A 121 -7.40 -18.75 5.14
CA ASP A 121 -8.83 -18.80 5.42
C ASP A 121 -9.67 -18.99 4.15
N ILE A 122 -9.46 -18.13 3.15
CA ILE A 122 -10.24 -18.19 1.91
C ILE A 122 -9.89 -19.42 1.09
N LEU A 123 -8.60 -19.72 0.97
CA LEU A 123 -8.16 -20.92 0.24
C LEU A 123 -8.67 -22.19 0.91
N GLY A 124 -8.61 -22.28 2.25
CA GLY A 124 -9.08 -23.43 3.00
C GLY A 124 -10.59 -23.61 2.88
N ALA A 125 -11.37 -22.54 3.04
CA ALA A 125 -12.81 -22.55 2.83
C ALA A 125 -13.18 -23.02 1.41
N ASN A 126 -12.55 -22.43 0.37
CA ASN A 126 -12.83 -22.80 -1.01
C ASN A 126 -12.45 -24.26 -1.33
N ARG A 127 -11.35 -24.78 -0.77
CA ARG A 127 -10.96 -26.19 -0.91
C ARG A 127 -11.94 -27.14 -0.23
N SER A 128 -12.60 -26.68 0.82
CA SER A 128 -13.60 -27.44 1.57
C SER A 128 -15.00 -27.32 0.97
N GLY A 129 -15.19 -26.47 -0.05
CA GLY A 129 -16.49 -26.19 -0.66
C GLY A 129 -17.38 -25.31 0.22
N LEU A 130 -16.80 -24.51 1.12
CA LEU A 130 -17.52 -23.61 2.01
C LEU A 130 -17.54 -22.18 1.46
N ALA A 131 -18.60 -21.44 1.77
CA ALA A 131 -18.65 -20.01 1.54
C ALA A 131 -17.62 -19.28 2.43
N SER A 132 -17.10 -18.14 1.96
CA SER A 132 -16.07 -17.38 2.66
C SER A 132 -16.30 -15.89 2.58
N ILE A 133 -16.05 -15.20 3.69
CA ILE A 133 -16.03 -13.74 3.79
C ILE A 133 -14.62 -13.33 4.20
N LEU A 134 -13.93 -12.59 3.34
CA LEU A 134 -12.66 -11.99 3.70
C LEU A 134 -12.92 -10.69 4.43
N VAL A 135 -12.34 -10.52 5.61
CA VAL A 135 -12.37 -9.25 6.33
C VAL A 135 -11.03 -8.52 6.19
N ARG A 136 -11.07 -7.20 6.34
CA ARG A 136 -9.85 -6.41 6.39
C ARG A 136 -9.09 -6.77 7.67
N PHE A 137 -7.81 -7.09 7.54
CA PHE A 137 -6.97 -7.41 8.70
C PHE A 137 -6.85 -6.23 9.66
N ILE A 138 -6.88 -6.53 10.95
CA ILE A 138 -6.71 -5.56 12.03
C ILE A 138 -5.21 -5.22 12.11
N ARG A 139 -4.88 -3.92 12.17
CA ARG A 139 -3.52 -3.42 12.20
C ARG A 139 -3.37 -2.36 13.28
N GLN A 140 -2.24 -2.38 13.99
CA GLN A 140 -1.84 -1.28 14.87
C GLN A 140 -1.13 -0.17 14.07
N ASP A 141 -1.26 1.07 14.53
CA ASP A 141 -0.75 2.27 13.80
C ASP A 141 0.78 2.32 13.69
N ASP A 142 1.50 1.62 14.56
CA ASP A 142 2.96 1.53 14.60
C ASP A 142 3.55 0.41 13.74
N GLU A 143 2.73 -0.52 13.23
CA GLU A 143 3.19 -1.60 12.35
C GLU A 143 3.60 -1.07 10.97
N LYS A 144 4.91 -0.90 10.78
CA LYS A 144 5.51 -0.38 9.54
C LYS A 144 5.58 -1.39 8.41
N TRP A 145 5.42 -2.68 8.66
CA TRP A 145 5.63 -3.74 7.68
C TRP A 145 4.38 -4.57 7.41
N ILE A 146 3.88 -4.47 6.21
CA ILE A 146 2.90 -5.42 5.65
C ILE A 146 3.70 -6.52 4.96
N GLY A 147 3.55 -7.77 5.39
CA GLY A 147 4.26 -8.90 4.79
C GLY A 147 4.05 -8.98 3.27
N LYS A 148 5.05 -9.45 2.52
CA LYS A 148 5.00 -9.54 1.04
C LYS A 148 3.76 -10.29 0.50
N ARG A 149 3.23 -11.25 1.26
CA ARG A 149 2.00 -11.99 0.93
C ARG A 149 0.78 -11.08 0.79
N ARG A 150 0.65 -10.04 1.63
CA ARG A 150 -0.50 -9.11 1.59
C ARG A 150 -0.59 -8.33 0.27
N TYR A 151 0.52 -8.02 -0.37
CA TYR A 151 0.51 -7.38 -1.68
C TYR A 151 -0.05 -8.29 -2.77
N VAL A 152 0.26 -9.59 -2.69
CA VAL A 152 -0.32 -10.59 -3.62
C VAL A 152 -1.81 -10.76 -3.35
N GLU A 153 -2.24 -10.75 -2.10
CA GLU A 153 -3.67 -10.79 -1.73
C GLU A 153 -4.44 -9.60 -2.30
N TYR A 154 -3.91 -8.38 -2.24
CA TYR A 154 -4.51 -7.22 -2.88
C TYR A 154 -4.67 -7.38 -4.40
N ALA A 155 -3.66 -7.91 -5.07
CA ALA A 155 -3.74 -8.16 -6.51
C ALA A 155 -4.83 -9.22 -6.84
N ILE A 156 -4.94 -10.27 -6.03
CA ILE A 156 -5.98 -11.29 -6.15
C ILE A 156 -7.37 -10.67 -5.97
N LEU A 157 -7.54 -9.80 -4.97
CA LEU A 157 -8.81 -9.11 -4.73
C LEU A 157 -9.21 -8.18 -5.88
N GLU A 158 -8.25 -7.51 -6.51
CA GLU A 158 -8.54 -6.70 -7.70
C GLU A 158 -8.98 -7.55 -8.90
N CYS A 159 -8.39 -8.73 -9.07
CA CYS A 159 -8.86 -9.70 -10.06
C CYS A 159 -10.28 -10.21 -9.73
N TRP A 160 -10.54 -10.52 -8.46
CA TRP A 160 -11.86 -10.93 -7.98
C TRP A 160 -12.94 -9.89 -8.23
N LYS A 161 -12.68 -8.59 -7.94
CA LYS A 161 -13.62 -7.50 -8.19
C LYS A 161 -14.01 -7.35 -9.67
N ARG A 162 -13.14 -7.78 -10.58
CA ARG A 162 -13.39 -7.73 -12.04
C ARG A 162 -14.08 -8.97 -12.58
N ASP A 163 -14.03 -10.09 -11.87
CA ASP A 163 -14.69 -11.34 -12.28
C ASP A 163 -16.14 -11.35 -11.83
N LYS A 164 -17.05 -10.94 -12.72
CA LYS A 164 -18.49 -10.86 -12.45
C LYS A 164 -19.10 -12.18 -11.98
N SER A 165 -18.50 -13.32 -12.35
CA SER A 165 -19.01 -14.66 -11.96
C SER A 165 -18.67 -15.04 -10.52
N CYS A 166 -17.64 -14.39 -9.95
CA CYS A 166 -17.12 -14.69 -8.61
C CYS A 166 -17.31 -13.53 -7.62
N TYR A 167 -17.60 -12.34 -8.12
CA TYR A 167 -17.73 -11.14 -7.31
C TYR A 167 -19.03 -11.13 -6.51
N ARG A 168 -18.94 -11.01 -5.18
CA ARG A 168 -20.07 -10.86 -4.27
C ARG A 168 -21.12 -11.97 -4.38
N ARG A 169 -20.69 -13.22 -4.34
CA ARG A 169 -21.57 -14.41 -4.49
C ARG A 169 -22.60 -14.56 -3.37
N ILE A 170 -22.34 -14.05 -2.17
CA ILE A 170 -23.31 -14.03 -1.06
C ILE A 170 -24.29 -12.86 -1.25
N GLY A 171 -23.83 -11.75 -1.85
CA GLY A 171 -24.61 -10.55 -2.09
C GLY A 171 -24.59 -9.58 -0.92
N ASP A 172 -25.66 -8.82 -0.71
CA ASP A 172 -25.70 -7.81 0.34
C ASP A 172 -25.70 -8.45 1.74
N ILE A 173 -24.61 -8.22 2.46
CA ILE A 173 -24.40 -8.69 3.84
C ILE A 173 -24.08 -7.53 4.80
N TYR A 174 -24.30 -6.29 4.39
CA TYR A 174 -23.95 -5.13 5.20
C TYR A 174 -25.13 -4.58 5.99
N THR A 175 -24.84 -3.98 7.15
CA THR A 175 -25.79 -3.19 7.90
C THR A 175 -26.21 -1.94 7.11
N GLU A 176 -27.45 -1.49 7.21
CA GLU A 176 -28.02 -0.43 6.36
C GLU A 176 -27.24 0.90 6.36
N GLY A 177 -26.68 1.29 7.50
CA GLY A 177 -25.83 2.49 7.59
C GLY A 177 -24.51 2.40 6.81
N THR A 178 -23.95 1.20 6.71
CA THR A 178 -22.68 0.92 6.04
C THR A 178 -22.84 0.87 4.53
N ALA A 179 -23.93 0.32 4.03
CA ALA A 179 -24.22 0.24 2.59
C ALA A 179 -24.33 1.65 1.94
N LYS A 180 -24.86 2.64 2.64
CA LYS A 180 -24.95 4.03 2.18
C LYS A 180 -23.58 4.72 2.14
N ASN A 181 -22.72 4.48 3.12
CA ASN A 181 -21.38 5.05 3.18
C ASN A 181 -20.42 4.45 2.14
N MET A 182 -20.55 3.17 1.81
CA MET A 182 -19.75 2.54 0.75
C MET A 182 -20.12 3.03 -0.65
N LYS A 183 -21.39 3.40 -0.91
CA LYS A 183 -21.80 4.02 -2.18
C LYS A 183 -21.23 5.43 -2.35
N LYS A 184 -21.04 6.21 -1.28
CA LYS A 184 -20.42 7.56 -1.31
C LYS A 184 -18.88 7.52 -1.48
N LYS A 185 -18.19 6.42 -1.14
CA LYS A 185 -16.73 6.30 -1.14
C LYS A 185 -16.14 5.59 -2.38
N LYS A 186 -16.89 5.53 -3.49
CA LYS A 186 -16.34 5.14 -4.80
C LYS A 186 -15.59 6.31 -5.45
N GLU A 187 -14.62 6.90 -4.78
CA GLU A 187 -13.52 7.55 -5.49
C GLU A 187 -12.76 6.45 -6.23
N LYS A 188 -12.70 6.58 -7.55
CA LYS A 188 -11.91 5.68 -8.41
C LYS A 188 -10.44 5.86 -8.02
N LYS A 189 -9.95 5.01 -7.12
CA LYS A 189 -8.51 4.96 -6.85
C LYS A 189 -7.79 4.63 -8.16
N LEU A 190 -6.77 5.39 -8.46
CA LEU A 190 -5.89 5.11 -9.59
C LEU A 190 -5.21 3.74 -9.35
N PHE A 191 -4.85 3.04 -10.44
CA PHE A 191 -4.21 1.73 -10.33
C PHE A 191 -2.95 1.77 -9.45
N CYS A 192 -2.18 2.85 -9.49
CA CYS A 192 -1.00 3.06 -8.64
C CYS A 192 -1.31 3.28 -7.15
N GLU A 193 -2.56 3.62 -6.79
CA GLU A 193 -2.98 3.88 -5.41
C GLU A 193 -3.58 2.64 -4.71
N ILE A 194 -3.71 1.54 -5.44
CA ILE A 194 -4.36 0.33 -4.92
C ILE A 194 -3.45 -0.36 -3.88
N CYS A 195 -2.19 -0.57 -4.21
CA CYS A 195 -1.22 -1.17 -3.30
C CYS A 195 0.22 -0.83 -3.75
N PRO A 196 1.24 -1.00 -2.89
CA PRO A 196 2.64 -0.76 -3.25
C PRO A 196 3.14 -1.56 -4.46
N LEU A 197 2.62 -2.77 -4.69
CA LEU A 197 2.97 -3.55 -5.88
C LEU A 197 2.44 -2.91 -7.17
N THR A 198 1.19 -2.46 -7.17
CA THR A 198 0.61 -1.75 -8.33
C THR A 198 1.28 -0.40 -8.56
N TYR A 199 1.74 0.25 -7.49
CA TYR A 199 2.59 1.44 -7.58
C TYR A 199 3.93 1.12 -8.28
N GLU A 200 4.65 0.08 -7.88
CA GLU A 200 5.92 -0.33 -8.52
C GLU A 200 5.72 -0.80 -9.97
N ILE A 201 4.61 -1.47 -10.28
CA ILE A 201 4.26 -1.85 -11.65
C ILE A 201 3.98 -0.59 -12.50
N SER A 202 3.18 0.34 -12.00
CA SER A 202 2.89 1.61 -12.68
C SER A 202 4.15 2.42 -12.92
N LYS A 203 4.98 2.54 -11.90
CA LYS A 203 6.28 3.21 -11.96
C LYS A 203 7.20 2.56 -13.00
N SER A 204 7.30 1.22 -13.01
CA SER A 204 8.12 0.50 -13.98
C SER A 204 7.61 0.70 -15.41
N LYS A 205 6.28 0.73 -15.59
CA LYS A 205 5.65 1.03 -16.88
C LYS A 205 6.00 2.43 -17.36
N GLU A 206 5.90 3.45 -16.50
CA GLU A 206 6.23 4.83 -16.89
C GLU A 206 7.73 5.00 -17.18
N VAL A 207 8.60 4.36 -16.41
CA VAL A 207 10.05 4.33 -16.68
C VAL A 207 10.35 3.67 -18.03
N CYS A 208 9.71 2.53 -18.33
CA CYS A 208 9.86 1.84 -19.62
C CYS A 208 9.35 2.71 -20.78
N LYS A 209 8.16 3.32 -20.63
CA LYS A 209 7.59 4.25 -21.61
C LYS A 209 8.56 5.41 -21.89
N ARG A 210 9.16 5.99 -20.85
CA ARG A 210 10.14 7.06 -21.00
C ARG A 210 11.38 6.61 -21.77
N HIS A 211 11.93 5.43 -21.46
CA HIS A 211 13.07 4.89 -22.20
C HIS A 211 12.74 4.68 -23.68
N ILE A 212 11.53 4.20 -23.99
CA ILE A 212 11.07 4.06 -25.39
C ILE A 212 10.97 5.43 -26.06
N GLN A 213 10.39 6.42 -25.40
CA GLN A 213 10.28 7.79 -25.91
C GLN A 213 11.67 8.42 -26.15
N ASP A 214 12.59 8.28 -25.20
CA ASP A 214 13.96 8.77 -25.31
C ASP A 214 14.75 8.07 -26.46
N PHE A 215 14.45 6.81 -26.73
CA PHE A 215 15.08 6.05 -27.82
C PHE A 215 14.47 6.36 -29.18
N ALA A 216 13.16 6.51 -29.25
CA ALA A 216 12.43 6.81 -30.48
C ALA A 216 12.49 8.29 -30.84
N GLY A 217 12.80 9.17 -29.88
CA GLY A 217 12.95 10.61 -30.08
C GLY A 217 14.21 10.98 -30.87
N LYS A 218 14.16 12.12 -31.56
CA LYS A 218 15.33 12.70 -32.29
C LYS A 218 16.20 13.56 -31.38
N GLU A 219 15.95 13.58 -30.07
CA GLU A 219 16.66 14.43 -29.13
C GLU A 219 18.10 13.94 -28.90
N LYS A 220 19.03 14.89 -29.06
CA LYS A 220 20.44 14.64 -28.78
C LYS A 220 20.73 14.98 -27.32
N PHE A 221 21.05 13.99 -26.53
CA PHE A 221 21.33 14.18 -25.09
C PHE A 221 22.81 14.52 -24.85
N SER A 222 23.04 15.50 -23.97
CA SER A 222 24.39 15.85 -23.51
C SER A 222 25.00 14.71 -22.70
N THR A 223 26.22 14.33 -23.06
CA THR A 223 26.99 13.23 -22.41
C THR A 223 28.40 13.64 -22.03
N VAL A 224 28.88 14.76 -22.60
CA VAL A 224 30.25 15.24 -22.41
C VAL A 224 30.42 15.86 -21.03
N LYS A 225 31.52 15.54 -20.36
CA LYS A 225 31.93 16.13 -19.08
C LYS A 225 33.33 16.68 -19.13
N GLN A 226 33.49 17.83 -18.48
CA GLN A 226 34.77 18.50 -18.34
C GLN A 226 35.09 18.74 -16.87
N LYS A 227 36.34 18.61 -16.47
CA LYS A 227 36.81 18.91 -15.11
C LYS A 227 37.07 20.39 -14.90
N GLU A 228 37.55 21.04 -15.94
CA GLU A 228 37.88 22.45 -15.92
C GLU A 228 36.61 23.31 -16.00
N LYS A 229 36.60 24.39 -15.26
CA LYS A 229 35.50 25.34 -15.30
C LYS A 229 35.56 26.14 -16.61
N LEU A 230 34.40 26.41 -17.20
CA LEU A 230 34.30 27.35 -18.31
C LEU A 230 34.67 28.77 -17.84
N PRO A 231 35.25 29.61 -18.71
CA PRO A 231 35.81 30.90 -18.30
C PRO A 231 34.76 31.89 -17.80
N ASN A 232 33.52 31.80 -18.29
CA ASN A 232 32.48 32.76 -17.95
C ASN A 232 31.46 32.17 -16.99
N LEU A 233 31.29 32.78 -15.80
CA LEU A 233 30.25 32.46 -14.85
C LEU A 233 28.96 33.21 -15.24
N VAL A 234 27.95 32.49 -15.66
CA VAL A 234 26.64 33.06 -16.01
C VAL A 234 25.79 33.31 -14.75
N PHE A 235 25.68 32.32 -13.86
CA PHE A 235 24.88 32.45 -12.65
C PHE A 235 25.38 31.47 -11.57
N SER A 236 25.23 31.86 -10.30
CA SER A 236 25.48 30.96 -9.17
C SER A 236 24.43 31.16 -8.08
N TYR A 237 24.08 30.05 -7.39
CA TYR A 237 23.07 30.07 -6.37
C TYR A 237 23.48 29.16 -5.20
N ASN A 238 23.30 29.68 -3.98
CA ASN A 238 23.53 28.93 -2.74
C ASN A 238 22.21 28.73 -1.99
N SER A 239 21.92 27.47 -1.64
CA SER A 239 20.73 27.10 -0.89
C SER A 239 21.08 26.41 0.41
N GLY A 240 20.43 26.81 1.51
CA GLY A 240 20.52 26.12 2.80
C GLY A 240 19.91 24.73 2.73
N LEU A 241 20.77 23.71 2.72
CA LEU A 241 20.35 22.33 2.46
C LEU A 241 19.74 21.65 3.69
N ILE A 242 20.26 21.92 4.89
CA ILE A 242 19.85 21.28 6.13
C ILE A 242 18.94 22.21 6.91
N LYS A 243 17.70 21.80 7.10
CA LYS A 243 16.74 22.51 7.96
C LYS A 243 16.80 21.93 9.37
N LYS A 244 16.69 22.80 10.39
CA LYS A 244 16.58 22.45 11.81
C LYS A 244 15.23 22.94 12.33
N GLY A 245 14.60 22.23 13.26
CA GLY A 245 13.33 22.63 13.87
C GLY A 245 12.55 21.48 14.46
N LYS A 246 11.47 21.83 15.18
CA LYS A 246 10.56 20.84 15.80
C LYS A 246 9.90 19.99 14.69
N GLY A 247 9.92 18.66 14.83
CA GLY A 247 9.37 17.72 13.83
C GLY A 247 10.27 17.44 12.63
N ILE A 248 11.52 17.89 12.62
CA ILE A 248 12.50 17.61 11.58
C ILE A 248 13.48 16.54 12.06
N ASP A 249 13.47 15.37 11.44
CA ASP A 249 14.40 14.29 11.72
C ASP A 249 15.81 14.64 11.18
N PRO A 250 16.84 14.75 12.07
CA PRO A 250 18.20 15.07 11.65
C PRO A 250 18.84 14.02 10.76
N VAL A 251 18.47 12.74 10.92
CA VAL A 251 19.00 11.63 10.11
C VAL A 251 18.52 11.75 8.68
N LEU A 252 17.23 12.02 8.48
CA LEU A 252 16.67 12.23 7.14
C LEU A 252 17.27 13.48 6.46
N GLN A 253 17.61 14.53 7.22
CA GLN A 253 18.29 15.71 6.68
C GLN A 253 19.75 15.41 6.26
N LYS A 254 20.50 14.66 7.06
CA LYS A 254 21.86 14.20 6.69
C LYS A 254 21.81 13.31 5.46
N ASN A 255 20.84 12.40 5.40
CA ASN A 255 20.64 11.52 4.24
C ASN A 255 20.24 12.31 2.97
N LYS A 256 19.40 13.34 3.10
CA LYS A 256 19.09 14.29 2.03
C LYS A 256 20.36 14.92 1.46
N ALA A 257 21.23 15.46 2.34
CA ALA A 257 22.49 16.09 1.92
C ALA A 257 23.42 15.09 1.21
N ARG A 258 23.48 13.84 1.70
CA ARG A 258 24.23 12.74 1.05
C ARG A 258 23.68 12.44 -0.34
N ASN A 259 22.36 12.27 -0.48
CA ASN A 259 21.72 11.96 -1.75
C ASN A 259 21.97 13.06 -2.79
N ILE A 260 21.83 14.31 -2.40
CA ILE A 260 22.10 15.46 -3.26
C ILE A 260 23.57 15.48 -3.69
N ARG A 261 24.52 15.26 -2.77
CA ARG A 261 25.96 15.21 -3.10
C ARG A 261 26.28 14.11 -4.11
N LEU A 262 25.69 12.92 -3.95
CA LEU A 262 25.88 11.82 -4.89
C LEU A 262 25.29 12.14 -6.28
N ALA A 263 24.12 12.73 -6.34
CA ALA A 263 23.50 13.10 -7.61
C ALA A 263 24.22 14.27 -8.28
N SER A 264 24.57 15.33 -7.53
CA SER A 264 25.27 16.49 -8.07
C SER A 264 26.67 16.14 -8.59
N SER A 265 27.40 15.21 -7.95
CA SER A 265 28.68 14.72 -8.49
C SER A 265 28.58 14.07 -9.86
N ARG A 266 27.40 13.52 -10.18
CA ARG A 266 27.10 12.98 -11.51
C ARG A 266 26.78 14.06 -12.54
N ILE A 267 26.32 15.22 -12.11
CA ILE A 267 25.91 16.33 -12.97
C ILE A 267 27.08 17.30 -13.16
N ASN A 268 27.91 17.44 -12.14
CA ASN A 268 29.02 18.38 -12.16
C ASN A 268 29.94 18.17 -13.37
N GLY A 269 30.29 19.27 -14.02
CA GLY A 269 31.12 19.30 -15.24
C GLY A 269 30.38 18.94 -16.52
N MET A 270 29.07 18.73 -16.52
CA MET A 270 28.29 18.46 -17.73
C MET A 270 28.35 19.66 -18.68
N ILE A 271 28.70 19.40 -19.93
CA ILE A 271 28.69 20.38 -21.04
C ILE A 271 27.43 20.11 -21.86
N ILE A 272 26.71 21.20 -22.17
CA ILE A 272 25.53 21.17 -23.03
C ILE A 272 25.88 21.98 -24.26
N HIS A 273 26.01 21.32 -25.41
CA HIS A 273 26.24 22.01 -26.67
C HIS A 273 24.92 22.51 -27.28
N PRO A 274 24.97 23.47 -28.19
CA PRO A 274 23.78 23.91 -28.93
C PRO A 274 23.04 22.73 -29.57
N GLY A 275 21.71 22.67 -29.35
CA GLY A 275 20.87 21.58 -29.83
C GLY A 275 20.93 20.29 -28.99
N GLU A 276 21.66 20.29 -27.87
CA GLU A 276 21.66 19.16 -26.92
C GLU A 276 20.71 19.42 -25.77
N THR A 277 20.14 18.32 -25.28
CA THR A 277 19.22 18.34 -24.12
C THR A 277 19.89 17.68 -22.89
N PHE A 278 19.90 18.37 -21.76
CA PHE A 278 20.29 17.79 -20.48
C PHE A 278 19.11 16.99 -19.89
N SER A 279 19.34 15.70 -19.63
CA SER A 279 18.37 14.86 -18.93
C SER A 279 18.85 14.51 -17.53
N PHE A 280 18.07 14.89 -16.51
CA PHE A 280 18.40 14.64 -15.11
C PHE A 280 18.61 13.14 -14.84
N TRP A 281 17.66 12.30 -15.23
CA TRP A 281 17.71 10.88 -14.93
C TRP A 281 18.72 10.10 -15.77
N ARG A 282 18.98 10.50 -17.00
CA ARG A 282 20.06 9.90 -17.81
C ARG A 282 21.43 10.19 -17.19
N THR A 283 21.60 11.39 -16.61
CA THR A 283 22.86 11.80 -15.98
C THR A 283 23.06 11.21 -14.60
N VAL A 284 22.05 11.27 -13.72
CA VAL A 284 22.10 10.75 -12.35
C VAL A 284 22.01 9.22 -12.33
N GLY A 285 21.17 8.66 -13.21
CA GLY A 285 20.93 7.23 -13.33
C GLY A 285 20.10 6.66 -12.18
N LYS A 286 19.97 5.34 -12.14
CA LYS A 286 19.15 4.62 -11.16
C LYS A 286 19.62 4.88 -9.72
N ILE A 287 18.70 5.30 -8.87
CA ILE A 287 18.88 5.46 -7.43
C ILE A 287 18.84 4.09 -6.74
N SER A 288 19.88 3.75 -5.98
CA SER A 288 19.92 2.49 -5.24
C SER A 288 20.78 2.60 -3.98
N LYS A 289 20.49 1.77 -2.97
CA LYS A 289 21.29 1.66 -1.74
C LYS A 289 22.74 1.24 -2.04
N ARG A 290 22.95 0.40 -3.08
CA ARG A 290 24.29 -0.03 -3.53
C ARG A 290 25.16 1.14 -4.03
N LYS A 291 24.54 2.16 -4.62
CA LYS A 291 25.21 3.39 -5.05
C LYS A 291 25.40 4.42 -3.93
N GLY A 292 25.07 4.07 -2.69
CA GLY A 292 25.24 4.90 -1.51
C GLY A 292 24.08 5.81 -1.16
N TYR A 293 22.99 5.79 -1.93
CA TYR A 293 21.76 6.53 -1.59
C TYR A 293 21.12 6.00 -0.31
N ARG A 294 20.47 6.88 0.44
CA ARG A 294 19.82 6.58 1.71
C ARG A 294 18.39 7.09 1.71
N ASP A 295 17.60 6.59 2.66
CA ASP A 295 16.24 7.07 2.85
C ASP A 295 16.28 8.51 3.38
N GLY A 296 15.77 9.43 2.60
CA GLY A 296 15.56 10.82 2.94
C GLY A 296 14.07 11.13 2.99
N ARG A 297 13.71 12.39 3.21
CA ARG A 297 12.32 12.82 3.28
C ARG A 297 11.70 12.88 1.88
N ILE A 298 10.61 12.15 1.67
CA ILE A 298 9.77 12.20 0.47
C ILE A 298 8.32 12.52 0.86
N ILE A 299 7.53 12.96 -0.12
CA ILE A 299 6.09 13.20 0.01
C ILE A 299 5.38 12.15 -0.83
N ILE A 300 4.45 11.40 -0.21
CA ILE A 300 3.56 10.48 -0.91
C ILE A 300 2.13 10.84 -0.51
N GLY A 301 1.32 11.26 -1.47
CA GLY A 301 0.05 11.89 -1.18
C GLY A 301 0.28 13.12 -0.28
N ASP A 302 -0.47 13.24 0.80
CA ASP A 302 -0.36 14.36 1.76
C ASP A 302 0.55 14.06 2.98
N LYS A 303 1.31 12.95 2.94
CA LYS A 303 2.13 12.50 4.09
C LYS A 303 3.62 12.56 3.79
N LEU A 304 4.38 13.03 4.80
CA LEU A 304 5.83 12.97 4.79
C LEU A 304 6.31 11.60 5.25
N MET A 305 7.12 10.94 4.42
CA MET A 305 7.63 9.60 4.69
C MET A 305 9.12 9.49 4.40
N PRO A 306 9.85 8.57 5.05
CA PRO A 306 11.19 8.17 4.62
C PRO A 306 11.13 7.45 3.27
N GLY A 307 12.03 7.80 2.34
CA GLY A 307 12.12 7.09 1.07
C GLY A 307 13.47 7.24 0.41
N LEU A 308 13.85 6.23 -0.35
CA LEU A 308 15.16 6.15 -1.00
C LEU A 308 15.35 7.31 -2.00
N GLY A 309 16.47 8.02 -1.86
CA GLY A 309 16.77 9.17 -2.72
C GLY A 309 16.04 10.45 -2.32
N GLY A 310 15.36 10.49 -1.16
CA GLY A 310 14.69 11.69 -0.68
C GLY A 310 15.58 12.93 -0.69
N GLY A 311 15.01 14.05 -1.15
CA GLY A 311 15.70 15.34 -1.30
C GLY A 311 16.15 15.69 -2.74
N LEU A 312 16.05 14.79 -3.71
CA LEU A 312 16.47 15.06 -5.10
C LEU A 312 15.62 16.12 -5.79
N CYS A 313 14.35 16.29 -5.40
CA CYS A 313 13.54 17.41 -5.89
C CYS A 313 14.16 18.78 -5.53
N ASN A 314 14.84 18.88 -4.39
CA ASN A 314 15.58 20.12 -4.06
C ASN A 314 16.74 20.38 -5.02
N LEU A 315 17.45 19.34 -5.46
CA LEU A 315 18.47 19.46 -6.51
C LEU A 315 17.85 19.85 -7.85
N GLY A 316 16.73 19.23 -8.23
CA GLY A 316 15.97 19.58 -9.44
C GLY A 316 15.54 21.05 -9.44
N ASN A 317 15.02 21.55 -8.32
CA ASN A 317 14.66 22.95 -8.15
C ASN A 317 15.86 23.88 -8.33
N THR A 318 17.01 23.52 -7.75
CA THR A 318 18.24 24.30 -7.90
C THR A 318 18.68 24.34 -9.37
N ILE A 319 18.66 23.22 -10.06
CA ILE A 319 19.01 23.16 -11.49
C ILE A 319 18.03 24.01 -12.33
N HIS A 320 16.73 23.88 -12.05
CA HIS A 320 15.72 24.68 -12.74
C HIS A 320 15.96 26.19 -12.57
N LEU A 321 16.29 26.63 -11.34
CA LEU A 321 16.64 28.01 -11.06
C LEU A 321 17.88 28.46 -11.86
N LEU A 322 18.91 27.62 -11.94
CA LEU A 322 20.10 27.91 -12.75
C LEU A 322 19.78 28.04 -14.22
N VAL A 323 18.92 27.17 -14.76
CA VAL A 323 18.47 27.20 -16.15
C VAL A 323 17.71 28.48 -16.48
N LEU A 324 16.80 28.93 -15.58
CA LEU A 324 16.03 30.16 -15.73
C LEU A 324 16.90 31.42 -15.79
N HIS A 325 18.13 31.37 -15.27
CA HIS A 325 19.11 32.47 -15.33
C HIS A 325 20.21 32.25 -16.37
N SER A 326 19.97 31.41 -17.34
CA SER A 326 20.89 31.05 -18.41
C SER A 326 20.17 31.12 -19.77
N PRO A 327 20.89 31.07 -20.90
CA PRO A 327 20.26 30.99 -22.22
C PRO A 327 19.64 29.63 -22.55
N LEU A 328 19.60 28.70 -21.60
CA LEU A 328 19.01 27.37 -21.79
C LEU A 328 17.48 27.43 -21.70
N THR A 329 16.81 26.61 -22.52
CA THR A 329 15.35 26.50 -22.52
C THR A 329 14.91 25.27 -21.76
N VAL A 330 13.89 25.41 -20.91
CA VAL A 330 13.26 24.28 -20.20
C VAL A 330 12.35 23.55 -21.20
N THR A 331 12.70 22.31 -21.53
CA THR A 331 11.92 21.47 -22.46
C THR A 331 10.84 20.64 -21.75
N GLU A 332 11.01 20.35 -20.47
CA GLU A 332 10.08 19.56 -19.69
C GLU A 332 10.02 20.07 -18.25
N PHE A 333 8.81 20.24 -17.72
CA PHE A 333 8.57 20.75 -16.38
C PHE A 333 7.45 19.95 -15.68
N HIS A 334 7.69 19.55 -14.45
CA HIS A 334 6.71 18.87 -13.60
C HIS A 334 6.54 19.66 -12.30
N SER A 335 5.32 20.10 -12.03
CA SER A 335 5.02 20.81 -10.78
C SER A 335 5.19 19.92 -9.56
N HIS A 336 5.76 20.46 -8.50
CA HIS A 336 5.83 19.78 -7.20
C HIS A 336 4.47 19.82 -6.52
N SER A 337 4.07 18.73 -5.83
CA SER A 337 2.86 18.75 -5.02
C SER A 337 2.97 19.78 -3.90
N ASP A 338 1.95 20.63 -3.76
CA ASP A 338 1.92 21.73 -2.80
C ASP A 338 1.61 21.33 -1.36
N ALA A 339 1.32 20.06 -1.12
CA ALA A 339 0.68 19.54 0.07
C ALA A 339 1.37 19.85 1.40
N LEU A 340 2.65 20.24 1.42
CA LEU A 340 3.38 20.43 2.68
C LEU A 340 4.44 21.54 2.58
N ALA A 341 4.03 22.75 2.15
CA ALA A 341 4.89 23.91 2.32
C ALA A 341 4.89 24.34 3.79
N PRO A 342 6.03 24.30 4.50
CA PRO A 342 6.10 24.73 5.90
C PRO A 342 5.87 26.22 6.10
N ASP A 343 5.66 26.99 5.07
CA ASP A 343 5.72 28.44 5.03
C ASP A 343 4.32 29.08 4.99
N HIS A 344 3.27 28.39 5.43
CA HIS A 344 1.88 28.91 5.50
C HIS A 344 1.44 29.65 4.22
N GLY A 345 1.81 29.13 3.04
CA GLY A 345 1.41 29.69 1.75
C GLY A 345 2.22 30.90 1.28
N LYS A 346 3.21 31.37 2.03
CA LYS A 346 4.16 32.40 1.56
C LYS A 346 5.31 31.73 0.79
N ARG A 347 5.07 31.40 -0.48
CA ARG A 347 6.12 30.89 -1.35
C ARG A 347 6.76 32.04 -2.10
N VAL A 348 8.09 32.08 -2.04
CA VAL A 348 8.85 32.92 -2.94
C VAL A 348 8.71 32.32 -4.34
N PRO A 349 8.36 33.08 -5.38
CA PRO A 349 8.43 32.64 -6.76
C PRO A 349 9.78 31.94 -6.99
N PHE A 350 9.79 30.80 -7.69
CA PHE A 350 10.96 29.93 -7.92
C PHE A 350 11.38 28.99 -6.77
N SER A 351 10.81 29.08 -5.58
CA SER A 351 11.13 28.15 -4.49
C SER A 351 10.33 26.84 -4.55
N SER A 352 9.28 26.79 -5.34
CA SER A 352 8.33 25.67 -5.46
C SER A 352 8.34 25.07 -6.87
N GLY A 353 9.51 24.85 -7.42
CA GLY A 353 9.61 24.52 -8.82
C GLY A 353 9.35 23.05 -9.15
N THR A 354 10.37 22.42 -9.58
CA THR A 354 10.36 21.15 -10.31
C THR A 354 10.29 19.94 -9.38
N SER A 355 9.41 19.01 -9.69
CA SER A 355 9.45 17.66 -9.13
C SER A 355 10.36 16.79 -9.98
N VAL A 356 11.31 16.10 -9.36
CA VAL A 356 12.07 15.02 -10.00
C VAL A 356 11.50 13.70 -9.49
N SER A 357 10.46 13.22 -10.13
CA SER A 357 9.83 11.94 -9.84
C SER A 357 10.34 10.86 -10.80
N TYR A 358 10.43 9.63 -10.34
CA TYR A 358 10.81 8.49 -11.17
C TYR A 358 9.73 8.11 -12.20
N ASN A 359 8.58 8.75 -12.14
CA ASN A 359 7.47 8.50 -13.05
C ASN A 359 7.60 9.27 -14.38
N TYR A 360 8.68 10.00 -14.55
CA TYR A 360 8.92 10.83 -15.74
C TYR A 360 10.32 10.64 -16.29
#